data_4f627e9df02626282999bdbb03c59492
#
_entry.id   4f627e9df02626282999bdbb03c59492
#
_cell.length_a   1.000
_cell.length_b   1.000
_cell.length_c   1.000
_cell.angle_alpha   90.00
_cell.angle_beta   90.00
_cell.angle_gamma   90.00
#
_symmetry.space_group_name_H-M   'P 1'
#
loop_
_entity.id
_entity.type
_entity.pdbx_description
1 polymer ?
#
loop_
_entity_poly.entity_id
_entity_poly.type
_entity_poly.pdbx_seq_one_letter_code
_entity_poly.pdbx_strand_id
1 'polypeptide(L)'
;MKESRPPASSPSPQAARKGIILAGGSGTRLYPLTIAVSKQLMPVYDKPMVYYPLSVLMLSGIREILIISTPTDLPLFRKLLGDGANLGVKFSYAEQPSPDGLAQAFHIAEETGFLKNEPAALVLGDNLFYGHDLVKSLERATARTSGATSFGYHVSDPTSYGVVEFAADGRVLSLEEKPSQPKSNYAIPGIYYYDSDVVAFSRRLKPSKRGELEITDLNRLYLEAGKLHVEVLGRGTAWLDTGTHDSLLEAGQFVSVIENRQGLKIACLEEIAWRQGWIDRAALEANISRLGKSSYGAYLRRLAAEK
;
A
#
# COMPACT_ATOMS: atom_id res chain seq x y z
N MET A 1 -5.06 35.78 -1.37
CA MET A 1 -5.66 35.44 -2.68
C MET A 1 -6.02 33.96 -2.63
N LYS A 2 -7.31 33.63 -2.69
CA LYS A 2 -7.80 32.25 -2.67
C LYS A 2 -7.65 31.68 -4.07
N GLU A 3 -6.71 30.77 -4.29
CA GLU A 3 -6.71 29.95 -5.51
C GLU A 3 -7.81 28.90 -5.40
N SER A 4 -8.91 29.15 -6.08
CA SER A 4 -9.97 28.16 -6.31
C SER A 4 -9.43 27.09 -7.26
N ARG A 5 -9.22 25.87 -6.74
CA ARG A 5 -8.86 24.70 -7.56
C ARG A 5 -10.02 24.43 -8.53
N PRO A 6 -9.75 24.30 -9.87
CA PRO A 6 -10.80 23.94 -10.81
C PRO A 6 -11.35 22.53 -10.49
N PRO A 7 -12.63 22.26 -10.78
CA PRO A 7 -13.20 20.94 -10.59
C PRO A 7 -12.45 19.94 -11.46
N ALA A 8 -12.09 18.79 -10.85
CA ALA A 8 -11.43 17.69 -11.52
C ALA A 8 -12.30 17.25 -12.72
N SER A 9 -11.72 17.24 -13.92
CA SER A 9 -12.33 16.66 -15.11
C SER A 9 -12.65 15.19 -14.84
N SER A 10 -13.89 14.78 -15.10
CA SER A 10 -14.33 13.39 -15.03
C SER A 10 -13.44 12.51 -15.92
N PRO A 11 -12.82 11.44 -15.39
CA PRO A 11 -12.03 10.53 -16.20
C PRO A 11 -12.95 9.78 -17.18
N SER A 12 -12.45 9.57 -18.40
CA SER A 12 -13.03 8.65 -19.39
C SER A 12 -13.30 7.27 -18.75
N PRO A 13 -14.25 6.45 -19.27
CA PRO A 13 -14.60 5.17 -18.69
C PRO A 13 -13.49 4.13 -18.92
N GLN A 14 -12.38 4.30 -18.26
CA GLN A 14 -11.35 3.30 -18.10
C GLN A 14 -11.75 2.42 -16.92
N ALA A 15 -11.58 1.08 -17.04
CA ALA A 15 -11.85 0.18 -15.93
C ALA A 15 -11.11 0.68 -14.68
N ALA A 16 -11.85 0.98 -13.63
CA ALA A 16 -11.29 1.53 -12.41
C ALA A 16 -10.26 0.56 -11.82
N ARG A 17 -9.07 1.05 -11.48
CA ARG A 17 -8.02 0.25 -10.85
C ARG A 17 -8.51 -0.28 -9.51
N LYS A 18 -8.28 -1.57 -9.24
CA LYS A 18 -8.60 -2.21 -7.98
C LYS A 18 -7.37 -2.29 -7.07
N GLY A 19 -7.58 -2.19 -5.77
CA GLY A 19 -6.52 -2.26 -4.77
C GLY A 19 -6.47 -3.62 -4.09
N ILE A 20 -5.26 -4.07 -3.76
CA ILE A 20 -5.03 -5.28 -2.97
C ILE A 20 -4.10 -4.90 -1.82
N ILE A 21 -4.49 -5.22 -0.59
CA ILE A 21 -3.61 -5.22 0.58
C ILE A 21 -3.28 -6.67 0.90
N LEU A 22 -2.00 -7.03 0.83
CA LEU A 22 -1.55 -8.33 1.30
C LEU A 22 -1.07 -8.21 2.75
N ALA A 23 -1.89 -8.70 3.65
CA ALA A 23 -1.70 -8.64 5.09
C ALA A 23 -1.59 -10.06 5.70
N GLY A 24 -0.93 -10.95 4.98
CA GLY A 24 -0.62 -12.32 5.40
C GLY A 24 0.78 -12.43 6.01
N GLY A 25 1.18 -13.68 6.24
CA GLY A 25 2.49 -14.02 6.78
C GLY A 25 2.49 -14.26 8.30
N SER A 26 3.43 -15.09 8.75
CA SER A 26 3.51 -15.55 10.15
C SER A 26 4.06 -14.51 11.14
N GLY A 27 4.71 -13.44 10.64
CA GLY A 27 5.27 -12.38 11.48
C GLY A 27 6.35 -12.85 12.48
N THR A 28 6.97 -14.02 12.28
CA THR A 28 7.88 -14.68 13.24
C THR A 28 9.03 -13.81 13.71
N ARG A 29 9.51 -12.88 12.88
CA ARG A 29 10.56 -11.94 13.26
C ARG A 29 10.16 -10.96 14.38
N LEU A 30 8.86 -10.86 14.65
CA LEU A 30 8.30 -10.03 15.72
C LEU A 30 7.80 -10.84 16.91
N TYR A 31 8.14 -12.14 17.01
CA TYR A 31 7.80 -12.90 18.20
C TYR A 31 8.47 -12.29 19.46
N PRO A 32 7.75 -12.26 20.60
CA PRO A 32 6.43 -12.87 20.86
C PRO A 32 5.22 -11.99 20.49
N LEU A 33 5.40 -10.76 20.01
CA LEU A 33 4.31 -9.80 19.76
C LEU A 33 3.23 -10.34 18.81
N THR A 34 3.63 -11.10 17.80
CA THR A 34 2.76 -11.62 16.73
C THR A 34 2.30 -13.06 16.95
N ILE A 35 2.44 -13.60 18.15
CA ILE A 35 1.90 -14.94 18.47
C ILE A 35 0.36 -14.91 18.47
N ALA A 36 -0.24 -13.83 18.98
CA ALA A 36 -1.68 -13.76 19.19
C ALA A 36 -2.40 -12.77 18.25
N VAL A 37 -1.66 -12.02 17.45
CA VAL A 37 -2.23 -10.98 16.58
C VAL A 37 -1.40 -10.81 15.32
N SER A 38 -2.09 -10.60 14.18
CA SER A 38 -1.42 -10.24 12.93
C SER A 38 -0.56 -9.00 13.11
N LYS A 39 0.66 -9.02 12.54
CA LYS A 39 1.57 -7.88 12.49
C LYS A 39 0.87 -6.59 12.02
N GLN A 40 0.06 -6.69 10.99
CA GLN A 40 -0.59 -5.55 10.35
C GLN A 40 -1.73 -4.94 11.19
N LEU A 41 -2.15 -5.62 12.26
CA LEU A 41 -3.09 -5.10 13.26
C LEU A 41 -2.41 -4.45 14.46
N MET A 42 -1.08 -4.61 14.58
CA MET A 42 -0.31 -3.94 15.64
C MET A 42 -0.32 -2.42 15.46
N PRO A 43 -0.25 -1.67 16.55
CA PRO A 43 -0.21 -0.21 16.46
C PRO A 43 1.12 0.28 15.92
N VAL A 44 1.06 1.24 15.00
CA VAL A 44 2.17 2.14 14.68
C VAL A 44 1.73 3.53 15.15
N TYR A 45 2.23 3.92 16.31
CA TYR A 45 1.84 5.10 17.09
C TYR A 45 0.37 5.06 17.52
N ASP A 46 -0.55 5.71 16.80
CA ASP A 46 -1.93 5.95 17.22
C ASP A 46 -3.00 5.18 16.42
N LYS A 47 -2.59 4.34 15.48
CA LYS A 47 -3.49 3.56 14.61
C LYS A 47 -2.89 2.21 14.20
N PRO A 48 -3.74 1.24 13.77
CA PRO A 48 -3.25 -0.03 13.27
C PRO A 48 -2.39 0.14 12.03
N MET A 49 -1.34 -0.67 11.91
CA MET A 49 -0.38 -0.65 10.80
C MET A 49 -1.04 -0.68 9.42
N VAL A 50 -2.11 -1.46 9.24
CA VAL A 50 -2.82 -1.59 7.95
C VAL A 50 -3.41 -0.26 7.44
N TYR A 51 -3.60 0.75 8.28
CA TYR A 51 -4.08 2.08 7.86
C TYR A 51 -3.10 2.77 6.92
N TYR A 52 -1.79 2.55 7.09
CA TYR A 52 -0.77 3.18 6.26
C TYR A 52 -0.81 2.68 4.81
N PRO A 53 -0.76 1.37 4.50
CA PRO A 53 -0.90 0.91 3.12
C PRO A 53 -2.31 1.17 2.55
N LEU A 54 -3.37 1.14 3.37
CA LEU A 54 -4.71 1.56 2.94
C LEU A 54 -4.73 3.02 2.49
N SER A 55 -4.05 3.91 3.22
CA SER A 55 -3.96 5.33 2.85
C SER A 55 -3.29 5.53 1.49
N VAL A 56 -2.30 4.71 1.12
CA VAL A 56 -1.65 4.74 -0.19
C VAL A 56 -2.64 4.44 -1.31
N LEU A 57 -3.45 3.38 -1.17
CA LEU A 57 -4.49 3.05 -2.14
C LEU A 57 -5.55 4.15 -2.24
N MET A 58 -6.00 4.68 -1.10
CA MET A 58 -7.00 5.75 -1.08
C MET A 58 -6.47 7.05 -1.68
N LEU A 59 -5.22 7.43 -1.40
CA LEU A 59 -4.55 8.59 -2.04
C LEU A 59 -4.37 8.42 -3.54
N SER A 60 -4.30 7.17 -4.02
CA SER A 60 -4.31 6.84 -5.45
C SER A 60 -5.69 6.89 -6.10
N GLY A 61 -6.74 7.26 -5.36
CA GLY A 61 -8.12 7.29 -5.85
C GLY A 61 -8.80 5.92 -5.93
N ILE A 62 -8.21 4.87 -5.37
CA ILE A 62 -8.72 3.50 -5.44
C ILE A 62 -9.77 3.29 -4.35
N ARG A 63 -10.96 2.83 -4.74
CA ARG A 63 -12.11 2.67 -3.84
C ARG A 63 -12.57 1.22 -3.66
N GLU A 64 -12.24 0.31 -4.57
CA GLU A 64 -12.47 -1.12 -4.40
C GLU A 64 -11.17 -1.79 -3.95
N ILE A 65 -11.15 -2.34 -2.73
CA ILE A 65 -9.93 -2.85 -2.11
C ILE A 65 -10.18 -4.24 -1.53
N LEU A 66 -9.33 -5.19 -1.91
CA LEU A 66 -9.30 -6.54 -1.36
C LEU A 66 -8.25 -6.63 -0.26
N ILE A 67 -8.67 -7.07 0.91
CA ILE A 67 -7.77 -7.41 2.03
C ILE A 67 -7.54 -8.91 2.00
N ILE A 68 -6.30 -9.32 1.80
CA ILE A 68 -5.88 -10.72 1.83
C ILE A 68 -5.11 -10.96 3.12
N SER A 69 -5.54 -11.93 3.92
CA SER A 69 -4.88 -12.28 5.18
C SER A 69 -5.02 -13.78 5.47
N THR A 70 -4.39 -14.23 6.56
CA THR A 70 -4.54 -15.62 7.02
C THR A 70 -5.99 -15.91 7.44
N PRO A 71 -6.46 -17.17 7.38
CA PRO A 71 -7.79 -17.53 7.86
C PRO A 71 -8.02 -17.12 9.32
N THR A 72 -6.99 -17.17 10.16
CA THR A 72 -7.06 -16.81 11.59
C THR A 72 -7.24 -15.32 11.80
N ASP A 73 -6.54 -14.48 11.02
CA ASP A 73 -6.51 -13.02 11.24
C ASP A 73 -7.60 -12.29 10.47
N LEU A 74 -8.09 -12.84 9.36
CA LEU A 74 -9.07 -12.19 8.48
C LEU A 74 -10.33 -11.70 9.21
N PRO A 75 -10.90 -12.43 10.19
CA PRO A 75 -12.03 -11.94 10.98
C PRO A 75 -11.74 -10.65 11.76
N LEU A 76 -10.49 -10.45 12.20
CA LEU A 76 -10.07 -9.25 12.92
C LEU A 76 -9.99 -8.03 11.97
N PHE A 77 -9.51 -8.23 10.74
CA PHE A 77 -9.55 -7.19 9.71
C PHE A 77 -10.99 -6.79 9.37
N ARG A 78 -11.90 -7.77 9.22
CA ARG A 78 -13.34 -7.49 9.01
C ARG A 78 -13.94 -6.69 10.18
N LYS A 79 -13.58 -7.03 11.41
CA LYS A 79 -14.05 -6.30 12.60
C LYS A 79 -13.51 -4.86 12.64
N LEU A 80 -12.25 -4.65 12.23
CA LEU A 80 -11.61 -3.34 12.23
C LEU A 80 -12.17 -2.42 11.14
N LEU A 81 -12.22 -2.91 9.90
CA LEU A 81 -12.44 -2.11 8.70
C LEU A 81 -13.90 -2.12 8.20
N GLY A 82 -14.70 -3.15 8.57
CA GLY A 82 -16.08 -3.29 8.12
C GLY A 82 -16.17 -3.53 6.61
N ASP A 83 -17.16 -2.95 5.97
CA ASP A 83 -17.37 -2.99 4.53
C ASP A 83 -16.76 -1.79 3.78
N GLY A 84 -16.28 -0.78 4.52
CA GLY A 84 -15.67 0.44 3.99
C GLY A 84 -16.67 1.56 3.68
N ALA A 85 -17.97 1.35 3.83
CA ALA A 85 -18.99 2.35 3.50
C ALA A 85 -18.79 3.67 4.26
N ASN A 86 -18.34 3.61 5.51
CA ASN A 86 -18.01 4.77 6.34
C ASN A 86 -16.83 5.61 5.82
N LEU A 87 -16.07 5.09 4.86
CA LEU A 87 -14.95 5.77 4.18
C LEU A 87 -15.27 6.03 2.70
N GLY A 88 -16.46 5.67 2.23
CA GLY A 88 -16.84 5.76 0.83
C GLY A 88 -16.04 4.83 -0.09
N VAL A 89 -15.48 3.76 0.47
CA VAL A 89 -14.78 2.68 -0.25
C VAL A 89 -15.55 1.36 -0.09
N LYS A 90 -15.13 0.33 -0.82
CA LYS A 90 -15.68 -1.02 -0.71
C LYS A 90 -14.56 -1.99 -0.37
N PHE A 91 -14.58 -2.55 0.83
CA PHE A 91 -13.67 -3.63 1.20
C PHE A 91 -14.24 -5.00 0.85
N SER A 92 -13.40 -5.83 0.27
CA SER A 92 -13.58 -7.27 0.09
C SER A 92 -12.49 -8.00 0.86
N TYR A 93 -12.69 -9.27 1.15
CA TYR A 93 -11.83 -10.04 2.03
C TYR A 93 -11.60 -11.42 1.47
N ALA A 94 -10.34 -11.87 1.43
CA ALA A 94 -9.97 -13.20 0.98
C ALA A 94 -8.92 -13.82 1.90
N GLU A 95 -8.93 -15.14 1.98
CA GLU A 95 -7.96 -15.89 2.76
C GLU A 95 -6.75 -16.24 1.91
N GLN A 96 -5.56 -16.14 2.53
CA GLN A 96 -4.32 -16.75 2.06
C GLN A 96 -3.97 -17.88 3.01
N PRO A 97 -4.28 -19.15 2.68
CA PRO A 97 -4.07 -20.27 3.59
C PRO A 97 -2.60 -20.56 3.87
N SER A 98 -1.72 -20.31 2.88
CA SER A 98 -0.27 -20.49 2.98
C SER A 98 0.45 -19.30 2.36
N PRO A 99 1.62 -18.91 2.90
CA PRO A 99 2.38 -17.76 2.40
C PRO A 99 3.24 -18.15 1.18
N ASP A 100 2.59 -18.49 0.06
CA ASP A 100 3.25 -19.00 -1.15
C ASP A 100 3.85 -17.88 -2.02
N GLY A 101 4.04 -16.71 -1.45
CA GLY A 101 4.67 -15.55 -2.10
C GLY A 101 3.72 -14.39 -2.37
N LEU A 102 4.29 -13.23 -2.69
CA LEU A 102 3.53 -11.99 -2.86
C LEU A 102 2.67 -12.00 -4.12
N ALA A 103 3.13 -12.62 -5.20
CA ALA A 103 2.39 -12.67 -6.46
C ALA A 103 1.16 -13.60 -6.41
N GLN A 104 1.04 -14.48 -5.39
CA GLN A 104 -0.15 -15.28 -5.14
C GLN A 104 -1.40 -14.40 -4.93
N ALA A 105 -1.21 -13.17 -4.46
CA ALA A 105 -2.31 -12.22 -4.26
C ALA A 105 -3.18 -12.02 -5.51
N PHE A 106 -2.59 -12.08 -6.71
CA PHE A 106 -3.33 -11.94 -7.97
C PHE A 106 -4.16 -13.19 -8.30
N HIS A 107 -3.66 -14.38 -7.97
CA HIS A 107 -4.42 -15.64 -8.12
C HIS A 107 -5.63 -15.64 -7.18
N ILE A 108 -5.44 -15.31 -5.90
CA ILE A 108 -6.52 -15.19 -4.91
C ILE A 108 -7.55 -14.14 -5.35
N ALA A 109 -7.10 -12.99 -5.84
CA ALA A 109 -8.00 -11.93 -6.31
C ALA A 109 -8.83 -12.36 -7.52
N GLU A 110 -8.28 -13.18 -8.42
CA GLU A 110 -9.00 -13.75 -9.54
C GLU A 110 -9.98 -14.84 -9.10
N GLU A 111 -9.54 -15.81 -8.31
CA GLU A 111 -10.36 -16.93 -7.81
C GLU A 111 -11.59 -16.45 -7.04
N THR A 112 -11.47 -15.35 -6.29
CA THR A 112 -12.59 -14.72 -5.58
C THR A 112 -13.50 -13.88 -6.49
N GLY A 113 -13.15 -13.73 -7.77
CA GLY A 113 -13.86 -12.87 -8.71
C GLY A 113 -13.70 -11.38 -8.44
N PHE A 114 -12.77 -11.00 -7.53
CA PHE A 114 -12.47 -9.59 -7.26
C PHE A 114 -11.75 -8.94 -8.43
N LEU A 115 -10.75 -9.61 -8.99
CA LEU A 115 -10.00 -9.15 -10.15
C LEU A 115 -10.31 -10.05 -11.35
N LYS A 116 -10.73 -9.45 -12.48
CA LYS A 116 -10.97 -10.15 -13.74
C LYS A 116 -10.04 -9.65 -14.82
N ASN A 117 -10.32 -8.46 -15.35
CA ASN A 117 -9.52 -7.80 -16.38
C ASN A 117 -9.26 -6.32 -16.01
N GLU A 118 -9.40 -5.96 -14.75
CA GLU A 118 -9.13 -4.61 -14.30
C GLU A 118 -7.65 -4.45 -13.94
N PRO A 119 -7.08 -3.24 -14.12
CA PRO A 119 -5.76 -2.93 -13.61
C PRO A 119 -5.76 -3.00 -12.07
N ALA A 120 -4.64 -3.40 -11.49
CA ALA A 120 -4.51 -3.59 -10.05
C ALA A 120 -3.38 -2.75 -9.44
N ALA A 121 -3.52 -2.40 -8.16
CA ALA A 121 -2.43 -1.96 -7.32
C ALA A 121 -2.31 -2.89 -6.12
N LEU A 122 -1.11 -3.35 -5.81
CA LEU A 122 -0.80 -4.17 -4.65
C LEU A 122 0.07 -3.37 -3.70
N VAL A 123 -0.33 -3.29 -2.43
CA VAL A 123 0.49 -2.71 -1.36
C VAL A 123 0.64 -3.74 -0.24
N LEU A 124 1.87 -3.90 0.24
CA LEU A 124 2.15 -4.79 1.36
C LEU A 124 1.63 -4.17 2.67
N GLY A 125 0.95 -4.99 3.46
CA GLY A 125 0.23 -4.57 4.66
C GLY A 125 1.10 -4.02 5.80
N ASP A 126 2.41 -4.14 5.68
CA ASP A 126 3.42 -3.74 6.66
C ASP A 126 4.33 -2.60 6.18
N ASN A 127 4.03 -1.99 5.05
CA ASN A 127 4.82 -0.89 4.50
C ASN A 127 4.15 0.47 4.80
N LEU A 128 4.93 1.37 5.35
CA LEU A 128 4.54 2.74 5.64
C LEU A 128 5.25 3.69 4.66
N PHE A 129 4.46 4.57 4.03
CA PHE A 129 4.97 5.61 3.14
C PHE A 129 4.52 6.99 3.62
N TYR A 130 5.44 7.95 3.62
CA TYR A 130 5.14 9.35 3.91
C TYR A 130 6.09 10.27 3.17
N GLY A 131 5.57 11.36 2.61
CA GLY A 131 6.40 12.37 1.95
C GLY A 131 5.58 13.33 1.10
N HIS A 132 6.12 14.54 0.89
CA HIS A 132 5.42 15.60 0.16
C HIS A 132 5.08 15.23 -1.27
N ASP A 133 5.99 14.56 -1.99
CA ASP A 133 5.80 14.20 -3.40
C ASP A 133 5.19 12.81 -3.59
N LEU A 134 4.85 12.10 -2.51
CA LEU A 134 4.29 10.75 -2.59
C LEU A 134 3.02 10.75 -3.45
N VAL A 135 2.07 11.65 -3.19
CA VAL A 135 0.80 11.72 -3.93
C VAL A 135 1.02 11.89 -5.42
N LYS A 136 1.95 12.76 -5.83
CA LYS A 136 2.29 12.97 -7.26
C LYS A 136 2.86 11.69 -7.90
N SER A 137 3.70 10.94 -7.15
CA SER A 137 4.24 9.67 -7.65
C SER A 137 3.15 8.61 -7.80
N LEU A 138 2.19 8.56 -6.85
CA LEU A 138 1.02 7.70 -6.94
C LEU A 138 0.11 8.08 -8.12
N GLU A 139 -0.13 9.37 -8.34
CA GLU A 139 -0.91 9.87 -9.48
C GLU A 139 -0.27 9.47 -10.81
N ARG A 140 1.06 9.61 -10.96
CA ARG A 140 1.78 9.16 -12.16
C ARG A 140 1.66 7.66 -12.38
N ALA A 141 1.80 6.85 -11.32
CA ALA A 141 1.65 5.40 -11.40
C ALA A 141 0.21 5.00 -11.77
N THR A 142 -0.78 5.67 -11.18
CA THR A 142 -2.20 5.41 -11.45
C THR A 142 -2.60 5.79 -12.88
N ALA A 143 -2.02 6.85 -13.42
CA ALA A 143 -2.31 7.34 -14.77
C ALA A 143 -1.76 6.43 -15.88
N ARG A 144 -0.79 5.56 -15.58
CA ARG A 144 -0.29 4.59 -16.57
C ARG A 144 -1.30 3.48 -16.80
N THR A 145 -1.68 3.32 -18.05
CA THR A 145 -2.75 2.42 -18.47
C THR A 145 -2.26 1.07 -18.96
N SER A 146 -0.95 0.96 -19.22
CA SER A 146 -0.31 -0.28 -19.69
C SER A 146 1.01 -0.52 -18.96
N GLY A 147 1.34 -1.78 -18.77
CA GLY A 147 2.54 -2.22 -18.11
C GLY A 147 2.47 -2.20 -16.59
N ALA A 148 3.62 -2.38 -15.97
CA ALA A 148 3.79 -2.32 -14.53
C ALA A 148 4.54 -1.06 -14.11
N THR A 149 4.22 -0.55 -12.92
CA THR A 149 5.00 0.48 -12.24
C THR A 149 5.38 -0.01 -10.86
N SER A 150 6.68 -0.16 -10.62
CA SER A 150 7.28 -0.33 -9.30
C SER A 150 7.87 0.98 -8.83
N PHE A 151 8.31 1.03 -7.57
CA PHE A 151 8.98 2.20 -7.00
C PHE A 151 10.42 1.85 -6.65
N GLY A 152 11.32 2.80 -6.81
CA GLY A 152 12.71 2.68 -6.39
C GLY A 152 12.99 3.61 -5.21
N TYR A 153 13.55 3.08 -4.14
CA TYR A 153 13.89 3.84 -2.94
C TYR A 153 15.34 3.60 -2.57
N HIS A 154 16.13 4.68 -2.43
CA HIS A 154 17.55 4.56 -2.11
C HIS A 154 17.73 4.20 -0.63
N VAL A 155 18.42 3.09 -0.36
CA VAL A 155 18.73 2.59 0.97
C VAL A 155 20.24 2.44 1.15
N SER A 156 20.70 2.38 2.38
CA SER A 156 22.11 2.12 2.71
C SER A 156 22.52 0.68 2.46
N ASP A 157 21.63 -0.27 2.79
CA ASP A 157 21.81 -1.71 2.57
C ASP A 157 20.57 -2.30 1.88
N PRO A 158 20.67 -2.64 0.57
CA PRO A 158 19.56 -3.20 -0.19
C PRO A 158 19.46 -4.73 -0.13
N THR A 159 20.35 -5.45 0.55
CA THR A 159 20.48 -6.91 0.51
C THR A 159 19.21 -7.68 0.97
N SER A 160 18.33 -7.03 1.73
CA SER A 160 17.08 -7.62 2.23
C SER A 160 15.88 -7.43 1.31
N TYR A 161 16.03 -6.73 0.18
CA TYR A 161 14.94 -6.29 -0.70
C TYR A 161 15.13 -6.75 -2.13
N GLY A 162 14.09 -6.62 -2.95
CA GLY A 162 14.25 -6.56 -4.39
C GLY A 162 15.06 -5.34 -4.77
N VAL A 163 16.03 -5.48 -5.66
CA VAL A 163 16.94 -4.40 -6.08
C VAL A 163 16.78 -4.14 -7.56
N VAL A 164 16.67 -2.85 -7.92
CA VAL A 164 16.60 -2.40 -9.31
C VAL A 164 17.91 -1.76 -9.74
N GLU A 165 18.41 -2.14 -10.91
CA GLU A 165 19.56 -1.53 -11.56
C GLU A 165 19.10 -0.60 -12.69
N PHE A 166 19.68 0.60 -12.74
CA PHE A 166 19.40 1.59 -13.78
C PHE A 166 20.61 1.82 -14.70
N ALA A 167 20.34 2.06 -15.96
CA ALA A 167 21.30 2.66 -16.88
C ALA A 167 21.49 4.14 -16.60
N ALA A 168 22.51 4.76 -17.18
CA ALA A 168 22.79 6.19 -17.04
C ALA A 168 21.64 7.09 -17.56
N ASP A 169 20.82 6.59 -18.49
CA ASP A 169 19.65 7.26 -19.02
C ASP A 169 18.35 7.03 -18.22
N GLY A 170 18.45 6.30 -17.08
CA GLY A 170 17.33 6.00 -16.20
C GLY A 170 16.50 4.78 -16.58
N ARG A 171 16.84 4.07 -17.65
CA ARG A 171 16.18 2.79 -18.01
C ARG A 171 16.49 1.71 -16.98
N VAL A 172 15.52 0.87 -16.69
CA VAL A 172 15.70 -0.33 -15.86
C VAL A 172 16.51 -1.37 -16.66
N LEU A 173 17.61 -1.82 -16.09
CA LEU A 173 18.48 -2.86 -16.67
C LEU A 173 18.18 -4.24 -16.12
N SER A 174 18.04 -4.35 -14.80
CA SER A 174 17.81 -5.63 -14.14
C SER A 174 17.04 -5.46 -12.81
N LEU A 175 16.46 -6.58 -12.36
CA LEU A 175 15.81 -6.74 -11.08
C LEU A 175 16.33 -8.02 -10.43
N GLU A 176 16.74 -7.92 -9.16
CA GLU A 176 17.24 -9.07 -8.40
C GLU A 176 16.58 -9.13 -7.03
N GLU A 177 16.07 -10.32 -6.65
CA GLU A 177 15.49 -10.54 -5.32
C GLU A 177 16.58 -10.85 -4.31
N LYS A 178 16.73 -10.00 -3.30
CA LYS A 178 17.66 -10.17 -2.17
C LYS A 178 19.08 -10.59 -2.61
N PRO A 179 19.73 -9.82 -3.48
CA PRO A 179 21.04 -10.17 -3.99
C PRO A 179 22.09 -10.10 -2.88
N SER A 180 23.00 -11.07 -2.84
CA SER A 180 24.16 -11.02 -1.93
C SER A 180 25.19 -9.95 -2.33
N GLN A 181 25.19 -9.58 -3.62
CA GLN A 181 26.02 -8.51 -4.18
C GLN A 181 25.14 -7.59 -5.03
N PRO A 182 24.48 -6.61 -4.40
CA PRO A 182 23.55 -5.73 -5.09
C PRO A 182 24.26 -4.81 -6.09
N LYS A 183 23.66 -4.65 -7.29
CA LYS A 183 24.19 -3.79 -8.35
C LYS A 183 23.87 -2.32 -8.16
N SER A 184 22.96 -2.00 -7.27
CA SER A 184 22.59 -0.64 -6.91
C SER A 184 22.08 -0.57 -5.46
N ASN A 185 21.90 0.66 -4.95
CA ASN A 185 21.28 0.91 -3.65
C ASN A 185 19.77 1.21 -3.76
N TYR A 186 19.15 0.96 -4.92
CA TYR A 186 17.72 1.19 -5.08
C TYR A 186 16.93 -0.08 -4.78
N ALA A 187 16.35 -0.12 -3.59
CA ALA A 187 15.39 -1.15 -3.18
C ALA A 187 14.02 -0.90 -3.81
N ILE A 188 13.26 -1.97 -4.01
CA ILE A 188 11.87 -1.92 -4.46
C ILE A 188 10.96 -2.08 -3.23
N PRO A 189 10.30 -1.01 -2.77
CA PRO A 189 9.35 -1.10 -1.68
C PRO A 189 8.06 -1.82 -2.09
N GLY A 190 7.30 -2.24 -1.09
CA GLY A 190 6.11 -3.05 -1.23
C GLY A 190 4.88 -2.29 -1.79
N ILE A 191 5.05 -1.61 -2.92
CA ILE A 191 3.98 -0.91 -3.64
C ILE A 191 4.15 -1.11 -5.15
N TYR A 192 3.12 -1.63 -5.79
CA TYR A 192 3.16 -2.07 -7.19
C TYR A 192 1.86 -1.72 -7.90
N TYR A 193 1.95 -1.25 -9.14
CA TYR A 193 0.83 -0.97 -10.02
C TYR A 193 0.97 -1.78 -11.30
N TYR A 194 -0.10 -2.43 -11.71
CA TYR A 194 -0.12 -3.29 -12.90
C TYR A 194 -1.31 -2.95 -13.78
N ASP A 195 -1.16 -3.19 -15.07
CA ASP A 195 -2.27 -3.20 -16.02
C ASP A 195 -3.14 -4.45 -15.88
N SER A 196 -4.12 -4.61 -16.78
CA SER A 196 -5.04 -5.74 -16.79
C SER A 196 -4.39 -7.09 -17.08
N ASP A 197 -3.15 -7.11 -17.59
CA ASP A 197 -2.43 -8.33 -17.94
C ASP A 197 -1.85 -9.04 -16.71
N VAL A 198 -1.90 -8.44 -15.53
CA VAL A 198 -1.21 -8.92 -14.31
C VAL A 198 -1.55 -10.37 -13.96
N VAL A 199 -2.79 -10.78 -14.09
CA VAL A 199 -3.21 -12.17 -13.81
C VAL A 199 -2.56 -13.13 -14.82
N ALA A 200 -2.58 -12.78 -16.11
CA ALA A 200 -1.96 -13.59 -17.14
C ALA A 200 -0.43 -13.71 -16.95
N PHE A 201 0.24 -12.64 -16.54
CA PHE A 201 1.67 -12.67 -16.21
C PHE A 201 1.94 -13.48 -14.94
N SER A 202 1.15 -13.32 -13.89
CA SER A 202 1.34 -14.03 -12.62
C SER A 202 1.19 -15.55 -12.77
N ARG A 203 0.31 -16.03 -13.66
CA ARG A 203 0.15 -17.46 -13.98
C ARG A 203 1.38 -18.10 -14.65
N ARG A 204 2.29 -17.29 -15.19
CA ARG A 204 3.54 -17.78 -15.81
C ARG A 204 4.65 -18.00 -14.79
N LEU A 205 4.48 -17.52 -13.56
CA LEU A 205 5.46 -17.65 -12.51
C LEU A 205 5.62 -19.10 -12.07
N LYS A 206 6.83 -19.42 -11.64
CA LYS A 206 7.17 -20.68 -10.98
C LYS A 206 7.69 -20.35 -9.58
N PRO A 207 7.43 -21.22 -8.60
CA PRO A 207 8.00 -21.03 -7.27
C PRO A 207 9.52 -20.91 -7.34
N SER A 208 10.06 -19.95 -6.61
CA SER A 208 11.50 -19.73 -6.45
C SER A 208 12.16 -20.88 -5.66
N LYS A 209 13.47 -20.79 -5.44
CA LYS A 209 14.18 -21.73 -4.54
C LYS A 209 13.62 -21.71 -3.10
N ARG A 210 12.91 -20.65 -2.72
CA ARG A 210 12.23 -20.52 -1.41
C ARG A 210 10.82 -21.12 -1.40
N GLY A 211 10.33 -21.62 -2.54
CA GLY A 211 8.97 -22.10 -2.72
C GLY A 211 7.92 -20.99 -2.92
N GLU A 212 8.35 -19.75 -3.13
CA GLU A 212 7.46 -18.58 -3.21
C GLU A 212 7.27 -18.09 -4.65
N LEU A 213 6.08 -17.60 -4.98
CA LEU A 213 5.81 -16.83 -6.20
C LEU A 213 6.28 -15.38 -5.98
N GLU A 214 7.48 -15.09 -6.45
CA GLU A 214 8.16 -13.83 -6.16
C GLU A 214 7.55 -12.68 -6.96
N ILE A 215 7.30 -11.56 -6.30
CA ILE A 215 6.86 -10.33 -6.97
C ILE A 215 7.96 -9.77 -7.88
N THR A 216 9.23 -9.98 -7.52
CA THR A 216 10.38 -9.58 -8.34
C THR A 216 10.40 -10.33 -9.67
N ASP A 217 10.00 -11.62 -9.69
CA ASP A 217 9.90 -12.38 -10.94
C ASP A 217 8.73 -11.91 -11.80
N LEU A 218 7.60 -11.52 -11.18
CA LEU A 218 6.51 -10.87 -11.91
C LEU A 218 6.98 -9.58 -12.59
N ASN A 219 7.66 -8.71 -11.84
CA ASN A 219 8.22 -7.47 -12.38
C ASN A 219 9.27 -7.74 -13.48
N ARG A 220 10.05 -8.82 -13.36
CA ARG A 220 11.01 -9.23 -14.40
C ARG A 220 10.31 -9.62 -15.70
N LEU A 221 9.18 -10.33 -15.65
CA LEU A 221 8.37 -10.61 -16.83
C LEU A 221 7.89 -9.34 -17.54
N TYR A 222 7.50 -8.31 -16.77
CA TYR A 222 7.15 -7.01 -17.33
C TYR A 222 8.37 -6.28 -17.92
N LEU A 223 9.56 -6.40 -17.28
CA LEU A 223 10.80 -5.83 -17.82
C LEU A 223 11.17 -6.48 -19.15
N GLU A 224 11.13 -7.81 -19.25
CA GLU A 224 11.40 -8.58 -20.47
C GLU A 224 10.43 -8.23 -21.61
N ALA A 225 9.17 -7.91 -21.26
CA ALA A 225 8.17 -7.44 -22.21
C ALA A 225 8.34 -5.96 -22.60
N GLY A 226 9.33 -5.24 -22.04
CA GLY A 226 9.51 -3.81 -22.27
C GLY A 226 8.42 -2.93 -21.65
N LYS A 227 7.69 -3.46 -20.66
CA LYS A 227 6.50 -2.83 -20.05
C LYS A 227 6.70 -2.45 -18.57
N LEU A 228 7.92 -2.48 -18.02
CA LEU A 228 8.18 -2.08 -16.63
C LEU A 228 8.63 -0.63 -16.55
N HIS A 229 7.98 0.13 -15.67
CA HIS A 229 8.39 1.48 -15.26
C HIS A 229 8.80 1.45 -13.78
N VAL A 230 9.76 2.28 -13.41
CA VAL A 230 10.12 2.49 -12.00
C VAL A 230 10.09 3.98 -11.69
N GLU A 231 9.23 4.34 -10.73
CA GLU A 231 9.16 5.69 -10.15
C GLU A 231 10.17 5.79 -9.02
N VAL A 232 11.17 6.65 -9.13
CA VAL A 232 12.13 6.86 -8.04
C VAL A 232 11.54 7.81 -7.00
N LEU A 233 11.39 7.32 -5.77
CA LEU A 233 10.98 8.12 -4.64
C LEU A 233 12.12 9.03 -4.21
N GLY A 234 11.85 10.35 -4.23
CA GLY A 234 12.86 11.37 -3.95
C GLY A 234 13.21 11.49 -2.47
N ARG A 235 14.24 12.28 -2.19
CA ARG A 235 14.60 12.70 -0.83
C ARG A 235 13.40 13.40 -0.18
N GLY A 236 13.18 13.14 1.11
CA GLY A 236 12.00 13.66 1.81
C GLY A 236 10.78 12.71 1.74
N THR A 237 10.88 11.60 1.02
CA THR A 237 9.96 10.46 1.18
C THR A 237 10.57 9.50 2.20
N ALA A 238 9.78 9.11 3.19
CA ALA A 238 10.06 8.02 4.10
C ALA A 238 9.35 6.76 3.61
N TRP A 239 10.09 5.66 3.53
CA TRP A 239 9.58 4.33 3.44
C TRP A 239 10.11 3.53 4.62
N LEU A 240 9.21 2.96 5.41
CA LEU A 240 9.53 2.19 6.60
C LEU A 240 8.89 0.80 6.46
N ASP A 241 9.71 -0.24 6.51
CA ASP A 241 9.26 -1.60 6.64
C ASP A 241 9.25 -1.96 8.13
N THR A 242 8.14 -2.33 8.68
CA THR A 242 7.99 -2.64 10.10
C THR A 242 8.35 -4.10 10.40
N GLY A 243 9.43 -4.62 9.78
CA GLY A 243 9.80 -6.04 9.76
C GLY A 243 10.44 -6.59 11.03
N THR A 244 11.00 -5.71 11.88
CA THR A 244 11.70 -6.05 13.12
C THR A 244 11.17 -5.22 14.29
N HIS A 245 11.53 -5.55 15.53
CA HIS A 245 11.16 -4.77 16.71
C HIS A 245 11.67 -3.33 16.61
N ASP A 246 12.92 -3.15 16.18
CA ASP A 246 13.55 -1.85 16.04
C ASP A 246 12.86 -1.02 14.95
N SER A 247 12.63 -1.58 13.76
CA SER A 247 11.96 -0.86 12.67
C SER A 247 10.50 -0.53 12.99
N LEU A 248 9.79 -1.35 13.78
CA LEU A 248 8.46 -1.05 14.27
C LEU A 248 8.46 0.13 15.26
N LEU A 249 9.44 0.15 16.17
CA LEU A 249 9.63 1.26 17.12
C LEU A 249 9.98 2.56 16.39
N GLU A 250 10.92 2.52 15.46
CA GLU A 250 11.33 3.66 14.64
C GLU A 250 10.17 4.23 13.82
N ALA A 251 9.34 3.38 13.22
CA ALA A 251 8.15 3.80 12.51
C ALA A 251 7.16 4.54 13.44
N GLY A 252 6.93 4.02 14.64
CA GLY A 252 6.09 4.68 15.65
C GLY A 252 6.66 6.04 16.08
N GLN A 253 7.95 6.12 16.31
CA GLN A 253 8.65 7.37 16.67
C GLN A 253 8.58 8.39 15.54
N PHE A 254 8.84 7.97 14.29
CA PHE A 254 8.76 8.84 13.12
C PHE A 254 7.36 9.46 12.99
N VAL A 255 6.30 8.64 13.02
CA VAL A 255 4.91 9.12 12.93
C VAL A 255 4.60 10.07 14.07
N SER A 256 4.96 9.71 15.31
CA SER A 256 4.75 10.53 16.50
C SER A 256 5.38 11.92 16.37
N VAL A 257 6.64 11.99 15.94
CA VAL A 257 7.37 13.25 15.79
C VAL A 257 6.69 14.16 14.76
N ILE A 258 6.35 13.62 13.59
CA ILE A 258 5.71 14.41 12.52
C ILE A 258 4.32 14.89 12.94
N GLU A 259 3.46 13.98 13.44
CA GLU A 259 2.10 14.34 13.85
C GLU A 259 2.08 15.37 14.98
N ASN A 260 2.95 15.23 15.98
CA ASN A 260 3.02 16.18 17.11
C ASN A 260 3.55 17.55 16.68
N ARG A 261 4.45 17.61 15.70
CA ARG A 261 5.02 18.88 15.20
C ARG A 261 4.03 19.62 14.29
N GLN A 262 3.36 18.91 13.41
CA GLN A 262 2.48 19.51 12.41
C GLN A 262 1.04 19.67 12.91
N GLY A 263 0.62 18.89 13.91
CA GLY A 263 -0.78 18.81 14.35
C GLY A 263 -1.69 18.13 13.31
N LEU A 264 -1.11 17.52 12.28
CA LEU A 264 -1.80 16.77 11.21
C LEU A 264 -1.51 15.28 11.35
N LYS A 265 -2.47 14.44 10.97
CA LYS A 265 -2.28 12.98 11.03
C LYS A 265 -1.74 12.41 9.74
N ILE A 266 -0.86 11.43 9.87
CA ILE A 266 -0.40 10.57 8.77
C ILE A 266 -1.41 9.44 8.60
N ALA A 267 -1.75 9.09 7.35
CA ALA A 267 -2.65 7.97 7.01
C ALA A 267 -4.00 8.01 7.77
N CYS A 268 -4.60 9.18 7.91
CA CYS A 268 -5.94 9.34 8.44
C CYS A 268 -6.96 9.02 7.33
N LEU A 269 -7.54 7.82 7.36
CA LEU A 269 -8.41 7.34 6.27
C LEU A 269 -9.67 8.19 6.13
N GLU A 270 -10.24 8.63 7.24
CA GLU A 270 -11.43 9.49 7.27
C GLU A 270 -11.14 10.88 6.68
N GLU A 271 -9.96 11.45 6.95
CA GLU A 271 -9.54 12.71 6.34
C GLU A 271 -9.34 12.56 4.83
N ILE A 272 -8.69 11.48 4.40
CA ILE A 272 -8.49 11.21 2.96
C ILE A 272 -9.85 11.09 2.28
N ALA A 273 -10.76 10.29 2.82
CA ALA A 273 -12.12 10.12 2.29
C ALA A 273 -12.89 11.45 2.21
N TRP A 274 -12.79 12.28 3.25
CA TRP A 274 -13.40 13.60 3.30
C TRP A 274 -12.81 14.56 2.27
N ARG A 275 -11.49 14.65 2.18
CA ARG A 275 -10.81 15.54 1.22
C ARG A 275 -11.00 15.10 -0.25
N GLN A 276 -11.19 13.81 -0.49
CA GLN A 276 -11.54 13.25 -1.80
C GLN A 276 -13.02 13.42 -2.15
N GLY A 277 -13.86 13.90 -1.21
CA GLY A 277 -15.29 14.03 -1.43
C GLY A 277 -16.04 12.69 -1.50
N TRP A 278 -15.47 11.62 -0.94
CA TRP A 278 -16.08 10.29 -0.94
C TRP A 278 -17.11 10.10 0.17
N ILE A 279 -16.98 10.89 1.22
CA ILE A 279 -17.95 10.96 2.32
C ILE A 279 -18.44 12.40 2.51
N ASP A 280 -19.68 12.53 2.93
CA ASP A 280 -20.28 13.81 3.28
C ASP A 280 -20.04 14.17 4.76
N ARG A 281 -20.56 15.33 5.18
CA ARG A 281 -20.43 15.80 6.55
C ARG A 281 -21.09 14.86 7.57
N ALA A 282 -22.23 14.29 7.23
CA ALA A 282 -22.96 13.39 8.12
C ALA A 282 -22.16 12.11 8.38
N ALA A 283 -21.55 11.53 7.32
CA ALA A 283 -20.67 10.37 7.45
C ALA A 283 -19.39 10.68 8.24
N LEU A 284 -18.78 11.87 8.06
CA LEU A 284 -17.64 12.31 8.87
C LEU A 284 -18.03 12.44 10.35
N GLU A 285 -19.18 13.03 10.68
CA GLU A 285 -19.67 13.16 12.05
C GLU A 285 -19.99 11.79 12.69
N ALA A 286 -20.50 10.85 11.92
CA ALA A 286 -20.68 9.47 12.37
C ALA A 286 -19.34 8.78 12.71
N ASN A 287 -18.31 8.96 11.89
CA ASN A 287 -16.95 8.46 12.17
C ASN A 287 -16.37 9.11 13.45
N ILE A 288 -16.54 10.42 13.62
CA ILE A 288 -16.13 11.14 14.85
C ILE A 288 -16.80 10.54 16.09
N SER A 289 -18.10 10.28 16.00
CA SER A 289 -18.88 9.70 17.11
C SER A 289 -18.38 8.29 17.47
N ARG A 290 -18.08 7.47 16.47
CA ARG A 290 -17.51 6.12 16.64
C ARG A 290 -16.16 6.13 17.35
N LEU A 291 -15.31 7.13 17.06
CA LEU A 291 -13.96 7.26 17.62
C LEU A 291 -13.96 7.90 19.02
N GLY A 292 -15.08 8.46 19.46
CA GLY A 292 -15.32 8.92 20.82
C GLY A 292 -14.36 10.01 21.29
N LYS A 293 -13.80 9.83 22.51
CA LYS A 293 -12.92 10.82 23.15
C LYS A 293 -11.43 10.63 22.82
N SER A 294 -11.09 9.76 21.88
CA SER A 294 -9.70 9.55 21.49
C SER A 294 -9.06 10.81 20.88
N SER A 295 -7.73 10.89 20.92
CA SER A 295 -6.96 11.96 20.25
C SER A 295 -7.22 11.98 18.75
N TYR A 296 -7.42 10.80 18.16
CA TYR A 296 -7.78 10.64 16.75
C TYR A 296 -9.17 11.26 16.46
N GLY A 297 -10.19 10.97 17.27
CA GLY A 297 -11.51 11.59 17.16
C GLY A 297 -11.48 13.11 17.43
N ALA A 298 -10.61 13.59 18.32
CA ALA A 298 -10.40 15.02 18.53
C ALA A 298 -9.81 15.72 17.31
N TYR A 299 -8.91 15.06 16.59
CA TYR A 299 -8.38 15.55 15.32
C TYR A 299 -9.48 15.72 14.27
N LEU A 300 -10.31 14.69 14.06
CA LEU A 300 -11.40 14.76 13.08
C LEU A 300 -12.44 15.83 13.44
N ARG A 301 -12.69 16.10 14.73
CA ARG A 301 -13.56 17.22 15.15
C ARG A 301 -12.98 18.58 14.72
N ARG A 302 -11.66 18.77 14.83
CA ARG A 302 -11.01 20.00 14.33
C ARG A 302 -11.13 20.11 12.82
N LEU A 303 -10.84 19.00 12.10
CA LEU A 303 -11.00 18.94 10.65
C LEU A 303 -12.41 19.30 10.18
N ALA A 304 -13.43 18.76 10.85
CA ALA A 304 -14.83 19.07 10.54
C ALA A 304 -15.22 20.53 10.84
N ALA A 305 -14.49 21.22 11.73
CA ALA A 305 -14.72 22.64 12.04
C ALA A 305 -13.99 23.60 11.06
N GLU A 306 -13.05 23.12 10.26
CA GLU A 306 -12.40 23.91 9.20
C GLU A 306 -13.46 24.24 8.11
N LYS A 307 -13.51 25.54 7.69
CA LYS A 307 -14.47 26.04 6.70
C LYS A 307 -13.95 25.83 5.26
#